data_0d8538ce0383a0d98c6a152f5310dc2f
#
_entry.id   0d8538ce0383a0d98c6a152f5310dc2f
#
_cell.length_a   1.000
_cell.length_b   1.000
_cell.length_c   1.000
_cell.angle_alpha   90.00
_cell.angle_beta   90.00
_cell.angle_gamma   90.00
#
_symmetry.space_group_name_H-M   'P 1'
#
loop_
_entity.id
_entity.type
_entity.pdbx_description
1 polymer ?
#
loop_
_entity_poly.entity_id
_entity_poly.type
_entity_poly.pdbx_seq_one_letter_code
_entity_poly.pdbx_strand_id
1 'polypeptide(L)'
;MLMMDHTGMSEKKWSEVVNAIEELAPDYDRVNSLITFGMADKWRREVASKAGPDDVVLEIGSGPGSFAKRLDSRQVYCLEPSRPLAEFSRGIIDRDRTSLLQGLGERIPLADESVDKVFCVFSFRDFIDKPAGVSEMLRVLKEGGQAFIVDVAKPPPGPLAKLLDLHVKHLVPKLARVAASPAAYQRLSRDPYRTFYDTYEAFGFTSVYEELLRKKGFEQVGTEFLTLKGATMTRGSKPWTSTSS
;
A
#
# COMPACT_ATOMS: atom_id res chain seq x y z
N MET A 1 -0.23 27.14 -10.02
CA MET A 1 -0.59 26.26 -8.90
C MET A 1 -1.60 25.27 -9.44
N LEU A 2 -1.12 24.14 -10.00
CA LEU A 2 -1.97 23.07 -10.49
C LEU A 2 -2.67 22.45 -9.29
N MET A 3 -4.00 22.55 -9.24
CA MET A 3 -4.83 21.74 -8.33
C MET A 3 -4.51 20.29 -8.68
N MET A 4 -3.80 19.57 -7.80
CA MET A 4 -3.64 18.15 -7.91
C MET A 4 -4.99 17.52 -7.70
N ASP A 5 -5.42 16.76 -8.68
CA ASP A 5 -6.66 15.98 -8.61
C ASP A 5 -6.44 14.85 -7.59
N HIS A 6 -6.99 15.03 -6.38
CA HIS A 6 -6.88 14.10 -5.26
C HIS A 6 -7.89 12.95 -5.36
N THR A 7 -8.62 12.84 -6.47
CA THR A 7 -9.78 11.96 -6.59
C THR A 7 -9.40 10.49 -6.73
N GLY A 8 -8.25 10.17 -7.29
CA GLY A 8 -7.84 8.77 -7.46
C GLY A 8 -7.31 8.42 -8.84
N MET A 9 -7.22 7.14 -9.13
CA MET A 9 -6.73 6.59 -10.40
C MET A 9 -7.90 6.31 -11.35
N SER A 10 -7.73 6.51 -12.68
CA SER A 10 -8.75 6.09 -13.64
C SER A 10 -8.85 4.55 -13.70
N GLU A 11 -10.05 4.02 -13.91
CA GLU A 11 -10.29 2.57 -14.01
C GLU A 11 -9.40 1.88 -15.06
N LYS A 12 -9.18 2.53 -16.21
CA LYS A 12 -8.28 2.01 -17.22
C LYS A 12 -6.85 1.85 -16.72
N LYS A 13 -6.33 2.88 -16.06
CA LYS A 13 -4.96 2.85 -15.50
C LYS A 13 -4.86 1.85 -14.37
N TRP A 14 -5.90 1.75 -13.54
CA TRP A 14 -6.01 0.75 -12.49
C TRP A 14 -5.92 -0.67 -13.04
N SER A 15 -6.69 -1.00 -14.08
CA SER A 15 -6.63 -2.33 -14.73
C SER A 15 -5.24 -2.63 -15.31
N GLU A 16 -4.56 -1.64 -15.89
CA GLU A 16 -3.19 -1.81 -16.41
C GLU A 16 -2.20 -2.12 -15.27
N VAL A 17 -2.33 -1.48 -14.11
CA VAL A 17 -1.50 -1.73 -12.91
C VAL A 17 -1.74 -3.13 -12.35
N VAL A 18 -3.01 -3.51 -12.17
CA VAL A 18 -3.38 -4.83 -11.63
C VAL A 18 -2.85 -5.95 -12.53
N ASN A 19 -3.09 -5.88 -13.84
CA ASN A 19 -2.58 -6.87 -14.78
C ASN A 19 -1.05 -7.00 -14.72
N ALA A 20 -0.33 -5.88 -14.62
CA ALA A 20 1.13 -5.91 -14.50
C ALA A 20 1.61 -6.58 -13.21
N ILE A 21 0.90 -6.38 -12.09
CA ILE A 21 1.23 -7.03 -10.81
C ILE A 21 0.92 -8.52 -10.87
N GLU A 22 -0.21 -8.93 -11.50
CA GLU A 22 -0.57 -10.34 -11.71
C GLU A 22 0.51 -11.10 -12.48
N GLU A 23 1.00 -10.51 -13.57
CA GLU A 23 2.07 -11.11 -14.38
C GLU A 23 3.39 -11.21 -13.61
N LEU A 24 3.66 -10.27 -12.70
CA LEU A 24 4.86 -10.21 -11.87
C LEU A 24 4.77 -11.01 -10.58
N ALA A 25 3.59 -11.51 -10.18
CA ALA A 25 3.37 -12.11 -8.87
C ALA A 25 4.46 -13.11 -8.43
N PRO A 26 4.93 -14.05 -9.29
CA PRO A 26 5.99 -15.00 -8.92
C PRO A 26 7.35 -14.35 -8.63
N ASP A 27 7.62 -13.22 -9.25
CA ASP A 27 8.89 -12.50 -9.15
C ASP A 27 8.79 -11.23 -8.30
N TYR A 28 7.58 -10.90 -7.79
CA TYR A 28 7.25 -9.62 -7.16
C TYR A 28 8.21 -9.23 -6.04
N ASP A 29 8.44 -10.10 -5.08
CA ASP A 29 9.33 -9.80 -3.95
C ASP A 29 10.80 -9.68 -4.40
N ARG A 30 11.25 -10.52 -5.34
CA ARG A 30 12.60 -10.47 -5.90
C ARG A 30 12.86 -9.16 -6.63
N VAL A 31 11.91 -8.76 -7.47
CA VAL A 31 12.00 -7.50 -8.22
C VAL A 31 12.00 -6.33 -7.26
N ASN A 32 11.04 -6.26 -6.32
CA ASN A 32 10.98 -5.17 -5.34
C ASN A 32 12.23 -5.10 -4.46
N SER A 33 12.79 -6.24 -4.07
CA SER A 33 14.04 -6.28 -3.32
C SER A 33 15.20 -5.68 -4.13
N LEU A 34 15.34 -6.07 -5.40
CA LEU A 34 16.44 -5.60 -6.23
C LEU A 34 16.32 -4.09 -6.54
N ILE A 35 15.14 -3.61 -6.95
CA ILE A 35 14.95 -2.19 -7.31
C ILE A 35 15.06 -1.24 -6.11
N THR A 36 14.85 -1.75 -4.89
CA THR A 36 14.95 -0.97 -3.65
C THR A 36 16.20 -1.32 -2.82
N PHE A 37 17.12 -2.10 -3.36
CA PHE A 37 18.32 -2.58 -2.64
C PHE A 37 17.97 -3.25 -1.30
N GLY A 38 16.92 -4.07 -1.28
CA GLY A 38 16.42 -4.76 -0.08
C GLY A 38 15.56 -3.91 0.86
N MET A 39 15.40 -2.62 0.58
CA MET A 39 14.67 -1.72 1.49
C MET A 39 13.18 -2.02 1.56
N ALA A 40 12.54 -2.45 0.47
CA ALA A 40 11.12 -2.79 0.49
C ALA A 40 10.77 -3.84 1.55
N ASP A 41 11.64 -4.83 1.74
CA ASP A 41 11.48 -5.86 2.76
C ASP A 41 11.67 -5.31 4.18
N LYS A 42 12.66 -4.43 4.35
CA LYS A 42 12.92 -3.77 5.64
C LYS A 42 11.77 -2.86 6.04
N TRP A 43 11.24 -2.05 5.12
CA TRP A 43 10.09 -1.20 5.38
C TRP A 43 8.85 -2.02 5.76
N ARG A 44 8.58 -3.12 5.06
CA ARG A 44 7.45 -4.00 5.42
C ARG A 44 7.59 -4.58 6.82
N ARG A 45 8.79 -5.00 7.24
CA ARG A 45 9.03 -5.46 8.63
C ARG A 45 8.84 -4.34 9.65
N GLU A 46 9.34 -3.15 9.37
CA GLU A 46 9.19 -1.97 10.23
C GLU A 46 7.71 -1.59 10.41
N VAL A 47 6.93 -1.65 9.32
CA VAL A 47 5.48 -1.41 9.38
C VAL A 47 4.75 -2.54 10.09
N ALA A 48 5.11 -3.81 9.84
CA ALA A 48 4.47 -4.96 10.48
C ALA A 48 4.65 -4.93 12.00
N SER A 49 5.74 -4.36 12.52
CA SER A 49 5.95 -4.20 13.97
C SER A 49 4.96 -3.24 14.65
N LYS A 50 4.13 -2.53 13.89
CA LYS A 50 3.04 -1.69 14.44
C LYS A 50 1.80 -2.52 14.80
N ALA A 51 1.72 -3.77 14.34
CA ALA A 51 0.67 -4.70 14.71
C ALA A 51 1.13 -5.60 15.86
N GLY A 52 0.26 -5.81 16.81
CA GLY A 52 0.48 -6.71 17.94
C GLY A 52 -0.15 -8.10 17.72
N PRO A 53 0.22 -9.09 18.57
CA PRO A 53 -0.28 -10.46 18.46
C PRO A 53 -1.77 -10.59 18.72
N ASP A 54 -2.36 -9.67 19.48
CA ASP A 54 -3.79 -9.68 19.82
C ASP A 54 -4.65 -8.89 18.85
N ASP A 55 -4.03 -8.16 17.91
CA ASP A 55 -4.74 -7.31 16.97
C ASP A 55 -5.54 -8.13 15.94
N VAL A 56 -6.69 -7.60 15.55
CA VAL A 56 -7.39 -7.92 14.31
C VAL A 56 -6.99 -6.91 13.27
N VAL A 57 -6.35 -7.36 12.21
CA VAL A 57 -5.72 -6.50 11.21
C VAL A 57 -6.42 -6.63 9.87
N LEU A 58 -6.60 -5.52 9.16
CA LEU A 58 -6.96 -5.49 7.74
C LEU A 58 -5.79 -4.95 6.92
N GLU A 59 -5.33 -5.70 5.93
CA GLU A 59 -4.48 -5.20 4.84
C GLU A 59 -5.31 -4.94 3.60
N ILE A 60 -5.24 -3.72 3.04
CA ILE A 60 -5.95 -3.31 1.83
C ILE A 60 -4.98 -3.30 0.65
N GLY A 61 -5.34 -4.01 -0.42
CA GLY A 61 -4.47 -4.23 -1.57
C GLY A 61 -3.32 -5.16 -1.22
N SER A 62 -3.65 -6.34 -0.69
CA SER A 62 -2.64 -7.28 -0.18
C SER A 62 -1.76 -7.88 -1.29
N GLY A 63 -2.20 -7.79 -2.55
CA GLY A 63 -1.46 -8.30 -3.69
C GLY A 63 -1.05 -9.77 -3.51
N PRO A 64 0.22 -10.11 -3.81
CA PRO A 64 0.73 -11.48 -3.65
C PRO A 64 1.00 -11.88 -2.18
N GLY A 65 0.58 -11.09 -1.18
CA GLY A 65 0.73 -11.43 0.25
C GLY A 65 2.08 -11.03 0.85
N SER A 66 2.81 -10.17 0.20
CA SER A 66 4.18 -9.79 0.60
C SER A 66 4.27 -9.12 1.98
N PHE A 67 3.25 -8.38 2.40
CA PHE A 67 3.18 -7.78 3.73
C PHE A 67 2.47 -8.70 4.72
N ALA A 68 1.31 -9.28 4.35
CA ALA A 68 0.52 -10.16 5.21
C ALA A 68 1.34 -11.28 5.86
N LYS A 69 2.25 -11.91 5.12
CA LYS A 69 3.13 -12.98 5.64
C LYS A 69 4.07 -12.54 6.78
N ARG A 70 4.15 -11.26 7.08
CA ARG A 70 4.98 -10.68 8.16
C ARG A 70 4.18 -10.27 9.38
N LEU A 71 2.86 -10.33 9.29
CA LEU A 71 1.99 -10.00 10.40
C LEU A 71 1.89 -11.19 11.35
N ASP A 72 2.18 -10.92 12.62
CA ASP A 72 1.97 -11.88 13.72
C ASP A 72 0.82 -11.38 14.59
N SER A 73 -0.40 -11.49 14.04
CA SER A 73 -1.61 -10.95 14.65
C SER A 73 -2.64 -12.05 14.79
N ARG A 74 -3.58 -11.88 15.74
CA ARG A 74 -4.63 -12.87 16.03
C ARG A 74 -5.45 -13.23 14.81
N GLN A 75 -5.80 -12.25 14.00
CA GLN A 75 -6.53 -12.40 12.75
C GLN A 75 -6.06 -11.37 11.74
N VAL A 76 -5.82 -11.80 10.51
CA VAL A 76 -5.47 -10.92 9.38
C VAL A 76 -6.53 -11.07 8.29
N TYR A 77 -7.14 -9.97 7.89
CA TYR A 77 -7.95 -9.88 6.69
C TYR A 77 -7.13 -9.29 5.57
N CYS A 78 -7.01 -10.00 4.45
CA CYS A 78 -6.35 -9.54 3.24
C CYS A 78 -7.41 -9.18 2.20
N LEU A 79 -7.61 -7.90 1.94
CA LEU A 79 -8.52 -7.40 0.91
C LEU A 79 -7.76 -7.20 -0.39
N GLU A 80 -8.14 -7.94 -1.45
CA GLU A 80 -7.51 -7.90 -2.76
C GLU A 80 -8.57 -7.97 -3.87
N PRO A 81 -8.61 -7.00 -4.79
CA PRO A 81 -9.56 -7.00 -5.90
C PRO A 81 -9.22 -8.07 -6.96
N SER A 82 -7.94 -8.34 -7.18
CA SER A 82 -7.49 -9.34 -8.15
C SER A 82 -7.61 -10.75 -7.60
N ARG A 83 -8.51 -11.54 -8.22
CA ARG A 83 -8.63 -12.96 -7.87
C ARG A 83 -7.34 -13.77 -8.13
N PRO A 84 -6.61 -13.59 -9.25
CA PRO A 84 -5.32 -14.25 -9.46
C PRO A 84 -4.28 -13.95 -8.38
N LEU A 85 -4.17 -12.69 -7.93
CA LEU A 85 -3.25 -12.32 -6.85
C LEU A 85 -3.67 -12.93 -5.51
N ALA A 86 -4.96 -12.89 -5.18
CA ALA A 86 -5.50 -13.51 -3.97
C ALA A 86 -5.25 -15.03 -3.97
N GLU A 87 -5.46 -15.71 -5.09
CA GLU A 87 -5.17 -17.15 -5.22
C GLU A 87 -3.66 -17.44 -5.08
N PHE A 88 -2.81 -16.61 -5.69
CA PHE A 88 -1.35 -16.72 -5.56
C PHE A 88 -0.90 -16.56 -4.10
N SER A 89 -1.45 -15.59 -3.39
CA SER A 89 -1.08 -15.29 -2.00
C SER A 89 -1.37 -16.45 -1.04
N ARG A 90 -2.36 -17.32 -1.35
CA ARG A 90 -2.70 -18.52 -0.55
C ARG A 90 -1.52 -19.46 -0.30
N GLY A 91 -0.53 -19.46 -1.20
CA GLY A 91 0.70 -20.25 -1.04
C GLY A 91 1.76 -19.61 -0.14
N ILE A 92 1.55 -18.35 0.28
CA ILE A 92 2.55 -17.52 0.94
C ILE A 92 2.14 -17.14 2.37
N ILE A 93 0.84 -16.88 2.59
CA ILE A 93 0.29 -16.43 3.86
C ILE A 93 -0.02 -17.58 4.80
N ASP A 94 -0.05 -17.28 6.10
CA ASP A 94 -0.53 -18.20 7.14
C ASP A 94 -2.06 -18.33 7.06
N ARG A 95 -2.56 -19.50 6.62
CA ARG A 95 -3.99 -19.74 6.39
C ARG A 95 -4.81 -19.87 7.67
N ASP A 96 -4.18 -20.22 8.77
CA ASP A 96 -4.89 -20.42 10.03
C ASP A 96 -5.35 -19.10 10.63
N ARG A 97 -4.60 -18.04 10.34
CA ARG A 97 -4.85 -16.67 10.84
C ARG A 97 -5.25 -15.66 9.78
N THR A 98 -5.26 -16.05 8.50
CA THR A 98 -5.51 -15.11 7.41
C THR A 98 -6.74 -15.48 6.61
N SER A 99 -7.65 -14.53 6.46
CA SER A 99 -8.83 -14.61 5.59
C SER A 99 -8.66 -13.71 4.37
N LEU A 100 -8.83 -14.30 3.18
CA LEU A 100 -8.81 -13.55 1.93
C LEU A 100 -10.21 -13.03 1.60
N LEU A 101 -10.30 -11.73 1.37
CA LEU A 101 -11.52 -11.02 0.96
C LEU A 101 -11.32 -10.46 -0.45
N GLN A 102 -12.29 -10.64 -1.32
CA GLN A 102 -12.27 -10.02 -2.63
C GLN A 102 -13.06 -8.71 -2.60
N GLY A 103 -12.42 -7.60 -2.96
CA GLY A 103 -13.06 -6.29 -2.95
C GLY A 103 -12.10 -5.14 -3.12
N LEU A 104 -12.64 -3.94 -3.19
CA LEU A 104 -11.91 -2.67 -3.29
C LEU A 104 -11.84 -2.01 -1.91
N GLY A 105 -10.79 -1.21 -1.69
CA GLY A 105 -10.63 -0.42 -0.47
C GLY A 105 -11.70 0.65 -0.28
N GLU A 106 -12.38 1.03 -1.35
CA GLU A 106 -13.51 1.96 -1.39
C GLU A 106 -14.83 1.33 -0.93
N ARG A 107 -14.88 0.00 -0.78
CA ARG A 107 -16.03 -0.76 -0.30
C ARG A 107 -15.56 -2.03 0.40
N ILE A 108 -15.19 -1.90 1.66
CA ILE A 108 -14.62 -2.98 2.47
C ILE A 108 -15.74 -3.92 2.95
N PRO A 109 -15.70 -5.24 2.66
CA PRO A 109 -16.73 -6.20 3.04
C PRO A 109 -16.56 -6.67 4.50
N LEU A 110 -16.38 -5.75 5.42
CA LEU A 110 -16.31 -5.97 6.86
C LEU A 110 -17.32 -5.08 7.58
N ALA A 111 -17.77 -5.52 8.74
CA ALA A 111 -18.65 -4.72 9.60
C ALA A 111 -17.94 -3.47 10.13
N ASP A 112 -18.72 -2.49 10.56
CA ASP A 112 -18.22 -1.35 11.30
C ASP A 112 -17.50 -1.83 12.56
N GLU A 113 -16.44 -1.13 12.95
CA GLU A 113 -15.71 -1.35 14.20
C GLU A 113 -15.24 -2.81 14.42
N SER A 114 -14.82 -3.45 13.34
CA SER A 114 -14.44 -4.88 13.35
C SER A 114 -12.93 -5.12 13.45
N VAL A 115 -12.09 -4.11 13.17
CA VAL A 115 -10.63 -4.28 13.16
C VAL A 115 -9.92 -3.26 14.07
N ASP A 116 -8.78 -3.69 14.62
CA ASP A 116 -7.95 -2.84 15.48
C ASP A 116 -7.00 -1.98 14.65
N LYS A 117 -6.53 -2.52 13.52
CA LYS A 117 -5.57 -1.83 12.63
C LYS A 117 -5.90 -2.06 11.16
N VAL A 118 -5.71 -1.01 10.37
CA VAL A 118 -5.79 -1.03 8.91
C VAL A 118 -4.43 -0.66 8.34
N PHE A 119 -3.91 -1.49 7.45
CA PHE A 119 -2.68 -1.24 6.70
C PHE A 119 -2.99 -1.14 5.21
N CYS A 120 -2.41 -0.13 4.57
CA CYS A 120 -2.40 0.05 3.13
C CYS A 120 -0.94 0.25 2.69
N VAL A 121 -0.27 -0.84 2.28
CA VAL A 121 1.18 -0.86 2.10
C VAL A 121 1.52 -0.92 0.61
N PHE A 122 1.93 0.21 0.05
CA PHE A 122 2.24 0.42 -1.37
C PHE A 122 1.05 0.23 -2.32
N SER A 123 -0.18 0.40 -1.84
CA SER A 123 -1.42 0.21 -2.62
C SER A 123 -2.36 1.42 -2.63
N PHE A 124 -2.24 2.36 -1.68
CA PHE A 124 -3.17 3.49 -1.57
C PHE A 124 -3.14 4.44 -2.78
N ARG A 125 -1.97 4.57 -3.43
CA ARG A 125 -1.86 5.36 -4.67
C ARG A 125 -2.77 4.84 -5.79
N ASP A 126 -3.09 3.55 -5.77
CA ASP A 126 -3.83 2.87 -6.81
C ASP A 126 -5.37 2.93 -6.60
N PHE A 127 -5.83 3.55 -5.51
CA PHE A 127 -7.26 3.74 -5.26
C PHE A 127 -7.91 4.62 -6.33
N ILE A 128 -9.12 4.22 -6.77
CA ILE A 128 -9.95 4.95 -7.73
C ILE A 128 -10.60 6.15 -7.03
N ASP A 129 -11.10 5.96 -5.80
CA ASP A 129 -11.68 7.02 -4.95
C ASP A 129 -11.01 6.99 -3.55
N LYS A 130 -9.93 7.76 -3.42
CA LYS A 130 -9.19 7.86 -2.14
C LYS A 130 -10.04 8.37 -0.98
N PRO A 131 -10.90 9.41 -1.15
CA PRO A 131 -11.82 9.83 -0.11
C PRO A 131 -12.78 8.75 0.38
N ALA A 132 -13.34 7.93 -0.53
CA ALA A 132 -14.18 6.80 -0.17
C ALA A 132 -13.39 5.74 0.60
N GLY A 133 -12.19 5.39 0.12
CA GLY A 133 -11.32 4.43 0.78
C GLY A 133 -10.96 4.84 2.21
N VAL A 134 -10.63 6.12 2.44
CA VAL A 134 -10.32 6.61 3.80
C VAL A 134 -11.58 6.59 4.70
N SER A 135 -12.76 6.86 4.14
CA SER A 135 -14.02 6.74 4.91
C SER A 135 -14.29 5.30 5.32
N GLU A 136 -14.02 4.33 4.44
CA GLU A 136 -14.16 2.91 4.74
C GLU A 136 -13.13 2.43 5.78
N MET A 137 -11.86 2.89 5.69
CA MET A 137 -10.87 2.62 6.74
C MET A 137 -11.37 3.10 8.10
N LEU A 138 -11.90 4.32 8.17
CA LEU A 138 -12.44 4.87 9.43
C LEU A 138 -13.64 4.08 9.93
N ARG A 139 -14.54 3.63 9.02
CA ARG A 139 -15.72 2.86 9.37
C ARG A 139 -15.39 1.53 10.02
N VAL A 140 -14.47 0.76 9.40
CA VAL A 140 -14.15 -0.59 9.87
C VAL A 140 -13.26 -0.62 11.12
N LEU A 141 -12.53 0.46 11.39
CA LEU A 141 -11.72 0.58 12.60
C LEU A 141 -12.61 0.67 13.84
N LYS A 142 -12.22 -0.05 14.88
CA LYS A 142 -12.74 0.17 16.24
C LYS A 142 -12.34 1.55 16.76
N GLU A 143 -13.03 2.04 17.77
CA GLU A 143 -12.61 3.25 18.49
C GLU A 143 -11.18 3.11 19.01
N GLY A 144 -10.37 4.16 18.83
CA GLY A 144 -8.94 4.13 19.14
C GLY A 144 -8.08 3.32 18.17
N GLY A 145 -8.69 2.60 17.22
CA GLY A 145 -7.99 1.85 16.18
C GLY A 145 -7.19 2.75 15.24
N GLN A 146 -6.21 2.18 14.54
CA GLN A 146 -5.23 2.96 13.76
C GLN A 146 -5.19 2.53 12.29
N ALA A 147 -5.10 3.51 11.40
CA ALA A 147 -4.78 3.31 9.98
C ALA A 147 -3.33 3.70 9.69
N PHE A 148 -2.69 2.92 8.82
CA PHE A 148 -1.33 3.13 8.34
C PHE A 148 -1.32 3.08 6.81
N ILE A 149 -0.96 4.20 6.17
CA ILE A 149 -0.76 4.30 4.72
C ILE A 149 0.74 4.43 4.47
N VAL A 150 1.29 3.45 3.76
CA VAL A 150 2.72 3.37 3.47
C VAL A 150 2.95 3.49 1.98
N ASP A 151 3.84 4.38 1.60
CA ASP A 151 4.20 4.55 0.19
C ASP A 151 5.64 5.02 0.00
N VAL A 152 6.12 4.95 -1.25
CA VAL A 152 7.44 5.44 -1.61
C VAL A 152 7.53 6.93 -1.33
N ALA A 153 8.58 7.37 -0.65
CA ALA A 153 8.76 8.77 -0.31
C ALA A 153 9.21 9.59 -1.53
N LYS A 154 8.62 10.77 -1.68
CA LYS A 154 9.18 11.83 -2.54
C LYS A 154 9.84 12.85 -1.62
N PRO A 155 11.18 12.83 -1.48
CA PRO A 155 11.86 13.76 -0.58
C PRO A 155 11.70 15.20 -1.07
N PRO A 156 11.81 16.19 -0.17
CA PRO A 156 11.82 17.59 -0.54
C PRO A 156 12.86 17.89 -1.61
N PRO A 157 12.64 18.90 -2.47
CA PRO A 157 13.58 19.27 -3.52
C PRO A 157 15.01 19.42 -3.00
N GLY A 158 15.96 18.72 -3.61
CA GLY A 158 17.36 18.71 -3.19
C GLY A 158 18.18 17.63 -3.89
N PRO A 159 19.47 17.47 -3.54
CA PRO A 159 20.34 16.47 -4.17
C PRO A 159 19.80 15.04 -4.04
N LEU A 160 19.22 14.69 -2.88
CA LEU A 160 18.64 13.38 -2.64
C LEU A 160 17.41 13.12 -3.53
N ALA A 161 16.55 14.13 -3.71
CA ALA A 161 15.39 14.00 -4.59
C ALA A 161 15.83 13.74 -6.04
N LYS A 162 16.83 14.50 -6.54
CA LYS A 162 17.38 14.31 -7.88
C LYS A 162 17.99 12.91 -8.07
N LEU A 163 18.69 12.42 -7.05
CA LEU A 163 19.28 11.07 -7.07
C LEU A 163 18.19 10.01 -7.13
N LEU A 164 17.14 10.16 -6.33
CA LEU A 164 16.00 9.23 -6.30
C LEU A 164 15.24 9.26 -7.63
N ASP A 165 14.98 10.43 -8.18
CA ASP A 165 14.35 10.59 -9.51
C ASP A 165 15.17 9.90 -10.61
N LEU A 166 16.50 10.09 -10.60
CA LEU A 166 17.39 9.40 -11.53
C LEU A 166 17.35 7.87 -11.36
N HIS A 167 17.34 7.40 -10.11
CA HIS A 167 17.21 5.99 -9.78
C HIS A 167 15.88 5.42 -10.30
N VAL A 168 14.76 6.04 -9.93
CA VAL A 168 13.42 5.55 -10.32
C VAL A 168 13.24 5.59 -11.83
N LYS A 169 13.68 6.66 -12.49
CA LYS A 169 13.51 6.85 -13.93
C LYS A 169 14.38 5.94 -14.80
N HIS A 170 15.64 5.72 -14.39
CA HIS A 170 16.62 5.09 -15.27
C HIS A 170 17.16 3.75 -14.77
N LEU A 171 17.23 3.55 -13.45
CA LEU A 171 17.81 2.34 -12.88
C LEU A 171 16.74 1.29 -12.57
N VAL A 172 15.61 1.69 -12.00
CA VAL A 172 14.51 0.78 -11.68
C VAL A 172 14.05 -0.05 -12.88
N PRO A 173 13.78 0.50 -14.09
CA PRO A 173 13.36 -0.33 -15.24
C PRO A 173 14.41 -1.35 -15.64
N LYS A 174 15.71 -0.99 -15.57
CA LYS A 174 16.83 -1.90 -15.91
C LYS A 174 16.97 -3.03 -14.89
N LEU A 175 16.93 -2.69 -13.60
CA LEU A 175 17.02 -3.67 -12.52
C LEU A 175 15.82 -4.62 -12.53
N ALA A 176 14.63 -4.10 -12.76
CA ALA A 176 13.42 -4.88 -12.88
C ALA A 176 13.48 -5.88 -14.03
N ARG A 177 14.00 -5.46 -15.18
CA ARG A 177 14.21 -6.35 -16.33
C ARG A 177 15.17 -7.50 -16.04
N VAL A 178 16.19 -7.25 -15.24
CA VAL A 178 17.16 -8.29 -14.82
C VAL A 178 16.55 -9.20 -13.75
N ALA A 179 15.71 -8.65 -12.87
CA ALA A 179 15.10 -9.39 -11.78
C ALA A 179 13.89 -10.23 -12.21
N ALA A 180 13.11 -9.78 -13.18
CA ALA A 180 11.98 -10.54 -13.69
C ALA A 180 12.45 -11.79 -14.47
N SER A 181 11.71 -12.88 -14.33
CA SER A 181 11.96 -14.05 -15.18
C SER A 181 11.70 -13.72 -16.65
N PRO A 182 12.38 -14.35 -17.62
CA PRO A 182 12.13 -14.12 -19.03
C PRO A 182 10.65 -14.34 -19.41
N ALA A 183 9.98 -15.30 -18.80
CA ALA A 183 8.57 -15.59 -19.03
C ALA A 183 7.66 -14.47 -18.50
N ALA A 184 7.94 -13.90 -17.32
CA ALA A 184 7.21 -12.76 -16.79
C ALA A 184 7.45 -11.52 -17.66
N TYR A 185 8.69 -11.26 -18.03
CA TYR A 185 9.03 -10.09 -18.85
C TYR A 185 8.44 -10.10 -20.26
N GLN A 186 8.32 -11.28 -20.90
CA GLN A 186 7.69 -11.42 -22.21
C GLN A 186 6.17 -11.24 -22.19
N ARG A 187 5.51 -11.52 -21.06
CA ARG A 187 4.06 -11.33 -20.88
C ARG A 187 3.70 -9.88 -20.62
N LEU A 188 4.61 -9.08 -20.06
CA LEU A 188 4.40 -7.67 -19.81
C LEU A 188 4.19 -6.94 -21.15
N SER A 189 2.93 -6.70 -21.49
CA SER A 189 2.52 -5.98 -22.71
C SER A 189 2.99 -4.52 -22.73
N ARG A 190 3.36 -3.98 -21.57
CA ARG A 190 3.99 -2.68 -21.36
C ARG A 190 4.96 -2.77 -20.19
N ASP A 191 5.98 -1.91 -20.17
CA ASP A 191 6.90 -1.78 -19.04
C ASP A 191 6.14 -1.32 -17.78
N PRO A 192 5.89 -2.21 -16.79
CA PRO A 192 5.12 -1.88 -15.60
C PRO A 192 5.81 -0.82 -14.74
N TYR A 193 7.11 -0.66 -14.92
CA TYR A 193 7.92 0.31 -14.19
C TYR A 193 7.85 1.70 -14.82
N ARG A 194 7.46 1.81 -16.08
CA ARG A 194 7.08 3.09 -16.67
C ARG A 194 5.76 3.57 -16.06
N THR A 195 4.79 2.68 -15.89
CA THR A 195 3.54 2.99 -15.18
C THR A 195 3.82 3.33 -13.71
N PHE A 196 4.75 2.63 -13.05
CA PHE A 196 5.22 2.97 -11.71
C PHE A 196 5.86 4.37 -11.66
N TYR A 197 6.69 4.71 -12.64
CA TYR A 197 7.28 6.06 -12.72
C TYR A 197 6.21 7.13 -12.90
N ASP A 198 5.24 6.91 -13.79
CA ASP A 198 4.13 7.85 -14.02
C ASP A 198 3.29 8.04 -12.75
N THR A 199 3.06 6.96 -11.98
CA THR A 199 2.39 7.07 -10.68
C THR A 199 3.26 7.75 -9.63
N TYR A 200 4.57 7.49 -9.60
CA TYR A 200 5.53 8.17 -8.72
C TYR A 200 5.62 9.67 -9.02
N GLU A 201 5.62 10.09 -10.30
CA GLU A 201 5.59 11.49 -10.71
C GLU A 201 4.28 12.18 -10.30
N ALA A 202 3.14 11.49 -10.47
CA ALA A 202 1.82 11.97 -10.05
C ALA A 202 1.66 12.00 -8.52
N PHE A 203 2.60 11.38 -7.78
CA PHE A 203 2.61 11.37 -6.33
C PHE A 203 2.86 12.78 -5.79
N GLY A 204 1.82 13.32 -5.17
CA GLY A 204 1.94 14.51 -4.33
C GLY A 204 2.81 14.23 -3.10
N PHE A 205 3.13 15.29 -2.38
CA PHE A 205 3.78 15.17 -1.07
C PHE A 205 2.86 14.41 -0.11
N THR A 206 3.46 13.67 0.82
CA THR A 206 2.75 12.93 1.89
C THR A 206 1.79 13.77 2.73
N SER A 207 1.94 15.10 2.73
CA SER A 207 0.99 16.05 3.31
C SER A 207 -0.45 15.89 2.80
N VAL A 208 -0.63 15.39 1.58
CA VAL A 208 -1.95 15.13 0.98
C VAL A 208 -2.68 14.01 1.73
N TYR A 209 -1.95 12.96 2.14
CA TYR A 209 -2.55 11.86 2.89
C TYR A 209 -2.94 12.29 4.30
N GLU A 210 -2.11 13.11 4.95
CA GLU A 210 -2.46 13.67 6.25
C GLU A 210 -3.70 14.53 6.19
N GLU A 211 -3.77 15.44 5.20
CA GLU A 211 -4.93 16.30 5.01
C GLU A 211 -6.20 15.48 4.79
N LEU A 212 -6.11 14.44 3.95
CA LEU A 212 -7.24 13.57 3.67
C LEU A 212 -7.71 12.81 4.92
N LEU A 213 -6.78 12.24 5.69
CA LEU A 213 -7.12 11.57 6.95
C LEU A 213 -7.80 12.53 7.93
N ARG A 214 -7.22 13.72 8.16
CA ARG A 214 -7.83 14.75 9.05
C ARG A 214 -9.22 15.17 8.58
N LYS A 215 -9.38 15.41 7.27
CA LYS A 215 -10.67 15.79 6.69
C LYS A 215 -11.75 14.72 6.87
N LYS A 216 -11.35 13.45 6.95
CA LYS A 216 -12.26 12.33 7.16
C LYS A 216 -12.51 11.98 8.63
N GLY A 217 -11.91 12.72 9.56
CA GLY A 217 -12.16 12.58 10.99
C GLY A 217 -11.15 11.73 11.76
N PHE A 218 -10.02 11.39 11.15
CA PHE A 218 -8.92 10.79 11.90
C PHE A 218 -8.23 11.82 12.80
N GLU A 219 -7.84 11.39 13.98
CA GLU A 219 -7.04 12.14 14.95
C GLU A 219 -5.60 11.64 15.00
N GLN A 220 -4.73 12.36 15.70
CA GLN A 220 -3.31 12.04 15.88
C GLN A 220 -2.60 11.73 14.54
N VAL A 221 -3.01 12.43 13.48
CA VAL A 221 -2.49 12.23 12.12
C VAL A 221 -1.07 12.78 12.01
N GLY A 222 -0.17 11.95 11.54
CA GLY A 222 1.21 12.33 11.27
C GLY A 222 1.91 11.37 10.32
N THR A 223 3.00 11.84 9.71
CA THR A 223 3.82 11.08 8.76
C THR A 223 5.25 10.99 9.25
N GLU A 224 5.81 9.80 9.19
CA GLU A 224 7.21 9.53 9.47
C GLU A 224 7.91 8.88 8.27
N PHE A 225 9.21 9.15 8.12
CA PHE A 225 10.03 8.46 7.14
C PHE A 225 10.48 7.11 7.69
N LEU A 226 10.33 6.08 6.87
CA LEU A 226 10.91 4.78 7.15
C LEU A 226 12.42 4.78 6.86
N THR A 227 13.10 3.70 7.25
CA THR A 227 14.55 3.55 7.11
C THR A 227 15.08 4.06 5.76
N LEU A 228 16.15 4.84 5.80
CA LEU A 228 16.80 5.53 4.68
C LEU A 228 15.92 6.52 3.93
N LYS A 229 14.77 6.90 4.48
CA LYS A 229 13.85 7.91 3.93
C LYS A 229 13.37 7.60 2.49
N GLY A 230 13.38 6.33 2.08
CA GLY A 230 12.91 5.91 0.76
C GLY A 230 11.41 5.59 0.73
N ALA A 231 10.77 5.49 1.89
CA ALA A 231 9.33 5.36 2.04
C ALA A 231 8.84 6.20 3.23
N THR A 232 7.55 6.49 3.23
CA THR A 232 6.85 7.18 4.32
C THR A 232 5.73 6.31 4.85
N MET A 233 5.41 6.51 6.12
CA MET A 233 4.24 5.95 6.76
C MET A 233 3.40 7.08 7.34
N THR A 234 2.23 7.30 6.79
CA THR A 234 1.21 8.20 7.32
C THR A 234 0.27 7.40 8.19
N ARG A 235 0.05 7.86 9.43
CA ARG A 235 -0.86 7.21 10.37
C ARG A 235 -1.95 8.16 10.82
N GLY A 236 -3.08 7.59 11.25
CA GLY A 236 -4.16 8.30 11.94
C GLY A 236 -4.91 7.33 12.85
N SER A 237 -5.52 7.84 13.91
CA SER A 237 -6.34 7.06 14.84
C SER A 237 -7.82 7.42 14.70
N LYS A 238 -8.71 6.42 14.79
CA LYS A 238 -10.15 6.68 14.94
C LYS A 238 -10.38 7.29 16.32
N PRO A 239 -11.10 8.42 16.42
CA PRO A 239 -11.42 9.02 17.72
C PRO A 239 -12.21 8.06 18.61
N TRP A 240 -12.07 8.24 19.92
CA TRP A 240 -13.01 7.66 20.88
C TRP A 240 -14.28 8.51 20.87
N THR A 241 -15.42 7.89 20.62
CA THR A 241 -16.68 8.60 20.88
C THR A 241 -16.86 8.72 22.37
N SER A 242 -16.67 9.94 22.91
CA SER A 242 -17.02 10.19 24.31
C SER A 242 -18.51 9.94 24.46
N THR A 243 -18.89 8.81 25.06
CA THR A 243 -20.23 8.65 25.60
C THR A 243 -20.37 9.70 26.68
N SER A 244 -21.01 10.82 26.35
CA SER A 244 -21.48 11.81 27.32
C SER A 244 -22.47 11.07 28.22
N SER A 245 -21.99 10.74 29.42
CA SER A 245 -22.84 10.25 30.51
C SER A 245 -23.68 11.39 31.04
#